data_3a02db8704a791e8f95af5cf4b8c0650
#
_entry.id   3a02db8704a791e8f95af5cf4b8c0650
#
_cell.length_a   1.000
_cell.length_b   1.000
_cell.length_c   1.000
_cell.angle_alpha   90.00
_cell.angle_beta   90.00
_cell.angle_gamma   90.00
#
_symmetry.space_group_name_H-M   'P 1'
#
loop_
_entity.id
_entity.type
_entity.pdbx_description
1 polymer ?
#
loop_
_entity_poly.entity_id
_entity_poly.type
_entity_poly.pdbx_seq_one_letter_code
_entity_poly.pdbx_strand_id
1 'polypeptide(L)'
;YPRSGLGFKYRFQLDNSVGIIDSDYARSDNEGHIFMRMTNDNREGKSLLVPAGTAFAQGIFLPFGITVDDDAQGVRNGGLGSTTGR
;
A
#
# COMPACT_ATOMS: atom_id res chain seq x y z
N TYR A 1 3.63 -0.10 -4.77
CA TYR A 1 3.43 -0.31 -6.21
C TYR A 1 3.48 -1.78 -6.55
N PRO A 2 2.61 -2.27 -7.44
CA PRO A 2 2.79 -3.61 -7.97
C PRO A 2 4.11 -3.74 -8.72
N ARG A 3 4.66 -4.93 -8.76
CA ARG A 3 5.83 -5.16 -9.60
C ARG A 3 5.44 -5.04 -11.07
N SER A 4 6.34 -4.48 -11.88
CA SER A 4 6.01 -4.15 -13.27
C SER A 4 5.59 -5.37 -14.10
N GLY A 5 6.22 -6.51 -13.90
CA GLY A 5 5.84 -7.71 -14.63
C GLY A 5 4.41 -8.15 -14.37
N LEU A 6 3.97 -8.04 -13.11
CA LEU A 6 2.60 -8.38 -12.75
C LEU A 6 1.63 -7.30 -13.24
N GLY A 7 2.03 -6.05 -13.16
CA GLY A 7 1.20 -4.95 -13.62
C GLY A 7 0.94 -5.00 -15.11
N PHE A 8 1.97 -5.27 -15.90
CA PHE A 8 1.82 -5.32 -17.36
C PHE A 8 1.14 -6.59 -17.85
N LYS A 9 1.48 -7.73 -17.25
CA LYS A 9 0.93 -9.02 -17.72
C LYS A 9 -0.51 -9.27 -17.29
N TYR A 10 -0.84 -8.86 -16.06
CA TYR A 10 -2.12 -9.25 -15.46
C TYR A 10 -2.97 -8.05 -15.09
N ARG A 11 -2.49 -6.82 -15.31
CA ARG A 11 -3.14 -5.63 -14.78
C ARG A 11 -3.37 -5.78 -13.27
N PHE A 12 -2.37 -6.33 -12.60
CA PHE A 12 -2.41 -6.53 -11.16
C PHE A 12 -2.22 -5.17 -10.51
N GLN A 13 -3.21 -4.72 -9.76
CA GLN A 13 -3.28 -3.35 -9.29
C GLN A 13 -3.52 -3.31 -7.80
N LEU A 14 -2.93 -2.31 -7.16
CA LEU A 14 -3.27 -1.97 -5.79
C LEU A 14 -4.60 -1.22 -5.82
N ASP A 15 -5.57 -1.65 -5.00
CA ASP A 15 -6.93 -1.11 -5.07
C ASP A 15 -6.99 0.39 -4.82
N ASN A 16 -6.09 0.93 -4.03
CA ASN A 16 -6.01 2.38 -3.81
C ASN A 16 -4.92 3.05 -4.64
N SER A 17 -4.50 2.45 -5.73
CA SER A 17 -3.51 2.93 -6.69
C SER A 17 -2.10 2.97 -6.12
N VAL A 18 -1.82 3.82 -5.16
CA VAL A 18 -0.52 3.95 -4.50
C VAL A 18 -0.78 4.09 -3.01
N GLY A 19 -0.23 3.19 -2.23
CA GLY A 19 -0.34 3.26 -0.78
C GLY A 19 0.70 4.21 -0.22
N ILE A 20 0.28 5.12 0.63
CA ILE A 20 1.17 6.04 1.33
C ILE A 20 1.33 5.56 2.75
N ILE A 21 2.57 5.29 3.14
CA ILE A 21 2.89 4.85 4.49
C ILE A 21 3.67 5.97 5.17
N ASP A 22 3.05 6.61 6.12
CA ASP A 22 3.69 7.69 6.87
C ASP A 22 4.68 7.14 7.88
N SER A 23 5.62 7.97 8.31
CA SER A 23 6.65 7.54 9.25
C SER A 23 6.10 7.10 10.60
N ASP A 24 4.93 7.60 11.01
CA ASP A 24 4.32 7.23 12.27
C ASP A 24 3.48 5.95 12.21
N TYR A 25 3.34 5.36 11.03
CA TYR A 25 2.52 4.16 10.86
C TYR A 25 3.05 2.98 11.68
N ALA A 26 4.36 2.92 11.90
CA ALA A 26 4.96 1.84 12.69
C ALA A 26 4.43 1.79 14.13
N ARG A 27 3.84 2.87 14.61
CA ARG A 27 3.27 2.96 15.96
C ARG A 27 1.77 2.79 16.01
N SER A 28 1.18 2.36 14.91
CA SER A 28 -0.26 2.12 14.86
C SER A 28 -0.65 0.90 15.70
N ASP A 29 -1.94 0.75 15.95
CA ASP A 29 -2.45 -0.33 16.79
C ASP A 29 -2.25 -1.73 16.18
N ASN A 30 -1.95 -1.82 14.87
CA ASN A 30 -1.62 -3.08 14.22
C ASN A 30 -0.11 -3.29 14.08
N GLU A 31 0.67 -2.59 14.88
CA GLU A 31 2.13 -2.72 14.95
C GLU A 31 2.83 -2.37 13.63
N GLY A 32 2.22 -1.51 12.83
CA GLY A 32 2.80 -1.11 11.56
C GLY A 32 2.66 -2.14 10.45
N HIS A 33 1.81 -3.12 10.62
CA HIS A 33 1.59 -4.15 9.59
C HIS A 33 1.03 -3.51 8.33
N ILE A 34 1.71 -3.69 7.21
CA ILE A 34 1.31 -3.13 5.94
C ILE A 34 0.41 -4.12 5.22
N PHE A 35 -0.81 -3.68 4.92
CA PHE A 35 -1.77 -4.48 4.18
C PHE A 35 -1.85 -3.99 2.75
N MET A 36 -1.93 -4.92 1.82
CA MET A 36 -2.03 -4.58 0.40
C MET A 36 -3.23 -5.30 -0.19
N ARG A 37 -4.21 -4.52 -0.56
CA ARG A 37 -5.41 -5.05 -1.20
C ARG A 37 -5.26 -4.89 -2.70
N MET A 38 -5.24 -6.01 -3.41
CA MET A 38 -4.87 -6.05 -4.81
C MET A 38 -6.01 -6.66 -5.64
N THR A 39 -6.05 -6.29 -6.91
CA THR A 39 -7.01 -6.85 -7.86
C THR A 39 -6.28 -7.30 -9.11
N ASN A 40 -6.59 -8.50 -9.58
CA ASN A 40 -6.15 -8.99 -10.87
C ASN A 40 -7.21 -8.58 -11.90
N ASP A 41 -6.91 -7.55 -12.66
CA ASP A 41 -7.86 -6.96 -13.60
C ASP A 41 -7.49 -7.26 -15.06
N ASN A 42 -6.85 -8.39 -15.32
CA ASN A 42 -6.55 -8.75 -16.69
C ASN A 42 -7.84 -9.08 -17.44
N ARG A 43 -7.83 -8.81 -18.72
CA ARG A 43 -9.03 -8.98 -19.56
C ARG A 43 -8.96 -10.22 -20.45
N GLU A 44 -8.02 -11.10 -20.14
CA GLU A 44 -7.78 -12.30 -20.93
C GLU A 44 -8.17 -13.57 -20.19
N GLY A 45 -8.84 -13.46 -19.06
CA GLY A 45 -9.26 -14.61 -18.27
C GLY A 45 -8.12 -15.35 -17.59
N LYS A 46 -6.98 -14.70 -17.41
CA LYS A 46 -5.81 -15.35 -16.79
C LYS A 46 -5.91 -15.33 -15.28
N SER A 47 -5.68 -16.48 -14.69
CA SER A 47 -5.50 -16.57 -13.23
C SER A 47 -4.06 -16.23 -12.89
N LEU A 48 -3.87 -15.58 -11.75
CA LEU A 48 -2.55 -15.23 -11.25
C LEU A 48 -2.27 -16.02 -9.97
N LEU A 49 -1.21 -16.80 -9.99
CA LEU A 49 -0.73 -17.49 -8.80
C LEU A 49 0.54 -16.80 -8.32
N VAL A 50 0.53 -16.35 -7.06
CA VAL A 50 1.69 -15.75 -6.43
C VAL A 50 2.10 -16.66 -5.28
N PRO A 51 3.07 -17.55 -5.48
CA PRO A 51 3.47 -18.45 -4.41
C PRO A 51 4.07 -17.70 -3.22
N ALA A 52 3.96 -18.29 -2.04
CA ALA A 52 4.56 -17.72 -0.85
C ALA A 52 6.06 -17.49 -1.06
N GLY A 53 6.56 -16.36 -0.57
CA GLY A 53 7.96 -15.99 -0.75
C GLY A 53 8.27 -15.26 -2.04
N THR A 54 7.29 -15.13 -2.93
CA THR A 54 7.48 -14.41 -4.19
C THR A 54 7.15 -12.93 -3.99
N ALA A 55 8.02 -12.06 -4.49
CA ALA A 55 7.77 -10.62 -4.44
C ALA A 55 6.63 -10.26 -5.40
N PHE A 56 5.66 -9.50 -4.92
CA PHE A 56 4.54 -9.08 -5.77
C PHE A 56 4.38 -7.57 -5.83
N ALA A 57 5.08 -6.83 -4.99
CA ALA A 57 4.98 -5.39 -4.92
C ALA A 57 6.32 -4.81 -4.51
N GLN A 58 6.46 -3.51 -4.60
CA GLN A 58 7.69 -2.82 -4.25
C GLN A 58 7.38 -1.50 -3.59
N GLY A 59 8.26 -1.08 -2.68
CA GLY A 59 8.15 0.20 -2.00
C GLY A 59 9.29 1.12 -2.42
N ILE A 60 9.04 2.40 -2.31
CA ILE A 60 10.02 3.44 -2.57
C ILE A 60 10.01 4.38 -1.39
N PHE A 61 11.18 4.72 -0.87
CA PHE A 61 11.29 5.69 0.20
C PHE A 61 11.43 7.08 -0.42
N LEU A 62 10.57 7.98 -0.01
CA LEU A 62 10.59 9.36 -0.50
C LEU A 62 10.58 10.31 0.67
N PRO A 63 11.38 11.40 0.60
CA PRO A 63 11.24 12.46 1.59
C PRO A 63 9.92 13.19 1.35
N PHE A 64 9.35 13.73 2.42
CA PHE A 64 8.14 14.53 2.31
C PHE A 64 8.28 15.77 3.17
N GLY A 65 7.57 16.85 2.77
CA GLY A 65 7.53 18.07 3.55
C GLY A 65 6.26 18.12 4.39
N ILE A 66 6.33 18.85 5.47
CA ILE A 66 5.17 19.11 6.32
C ILE A 66 4.91 20.60 6.35
N THR A 67 3.67 20.97 6.63
CA THR A 67 3.34 22.37 6.81
C THR A 67 3.76 22.82 8.21
N VAL A 68 3.85 24.14 8.39
CA VAL A 68 4.22 24.67 9.71
C VAL A 68 3.14 24.42 10.75
N ASP A 69 1.92 24.13 10.31
CA ASP A 69 0.80 23.84 11.21
C ASP A 69 0.63 22.37 11.50
N ASP A 70 1.44 21.53 10.89
CA ASP A 70 1.24 20.09 11.03
C ASP A 70 1.53 19.65 12.46
N ASP A 71 0.62 18.88 13.02
CA ASP A 71 0.76 18.28 14.34
C ASP A 71 0.72 16.78 14.20
N ALA A 72 1.89 16.18 14.09
CA ALA A 72 2.02 14.73 13.89
C ALA A 72 2.14 13.97 15.19
N GLN A 73 1.61 14.50 16.30
CA GLN A 73 1.72 13.87 17.60
C GLN A 73 0.66 12.82 17.87
N GLY A 74 -0.38 12.78 17.06
CA GLY A 74 -1.41 11.78 17.22
C GLY A 74 -0.90 10.39 16.90
N VAL A 75 -1.53 9.39 17.49
CA VAL A 75 -1.23 7.99 17.20
C VAL A 75 -2.10 7.56 16.02
N ARG A 76 -1.45 7.04 15.01
CA ARG A 76 -2.16 6.51 13.85
C ARG A 76 -2.53 5.06 14.11
N ASN A 77 -3.78 4.74 13.89
CA ASN A 77 -4.28 3.39 14.11
C ASN A 77 -4.81 2.77 12.83
N GLY A 78 -4.62 1.45 12.74
CA GLY A 78 -5.16 0.67 11.64
C GLY A 78 -4.41 0.80 10.35
N GLY A 79 -5.09 0.57 9.28
CA GLY A 79 -4.63 0.64 7.91
C GLY A 79 -5.86 0.63 7.02
N LEU A 80 -5.70 0.33 5.73
CA LEU A 80 -6.83 0.14 4.81
C LEU A 80 -7.87 1.25 4.91
N GLY A 81 -7.42 2.50 4.93
CA GLY A 81 -8.32 3.64 4.90
C GLY A 81 -8.76 4.16 6.25
N SER A 82 -8.19 3.68 7.34
CA SER A 82 -8.59 4.11 8.68
C SER A 82 -8.39 5.61 8.91
N THR A 83 -7.52 6.25 8.16
CA THR A 83 -7.23 7.67 8.31
C THR A 83 -8.11 8.56 7.43
N THR A 84 -8.99 7.98 6.64
CA THR A 84 -9.84 8.73 5.73
C THR A 84 -11.26 8.88 6.22
N GLY A 85 -11.56 8.37 7.36
CA GLY A 85 -12.89 8.41 7.92
C GLY A 85 -13.21 9.72 8.59
N ARG A 86 -13.13 10.78 7.86
CA ARG A 86 -13.41 12.10 8.40
C ARG A 86 -14.57 12.68 7.72
#